data_011d83333383555585527ced27a5ef9d
#
_entry.id   011d83333383555585527ced27a5ef9d
#
_cell.length_a   1.000
_cell.length_b   1.000
_cell.length_c   1.000
_cell.angle_alpha   90.00
_cell.angle_beta   90.00
_cell.angle_gamma   90.00
#
_symmetry.space_group_name_H-M   'P 1'
#
loop_
_entity.id
_entity.type
_entity.pdbx_description
1 polymer ?
#
loop_
_entity_poly.entity_id
_entity_poly.type
_entity_poly.pdbx_seq_one_letter_code
_entity_poly.pdbx_strand_id
1 'polypeptide(L)'
;MKTFPRLPDRGDFAFQMLVAPYRTSGAALHDLRGFYGPHLSKTMPFGTVRDAEGHMYTMVRSVNSPTGTPNQTRFIYQSTRVDGQTLRMDKPRMAATAQTLMPTRALEADTARWTSLDGEPGTPWRLDASGEHMRWVEEGLMDLQGRNIGPGMQWLLPGVDWGTFYLSQLYDVAGTCEGRPVKGIVAVEQSYMAEGGQVHAKKCLIVNNKKHVIWCAFATVYTDGSIDAGTFLVGHENLGFAFLVNEKGEVRTTTDVEALVSRDDGDPFIKHVKLTVEGGEEWEFLPDPKGRMVDFLGGHVPTAQQEGRWQRVGETRTPDHWFAWGEGDRRNGTARNVLGTEA
;
A
#
# COMPACT_ATOMS: atom_id res chain seq x y z
N MET A 1 1.28 29.94 -9.27
CA MET A 1 1.15 28.51 -9.51
C MET A 1 2.56 27.97 -9.74
N LYS A 2 3.11 27.12 -8.85
CA LYS A 2 4.41 26.51 -9.10
C LYS A 2 4.22 25.48 -10.21
N THR A 3 4.73 25.76 -11.38
CA THR A 3 4.80 24.79 -12.46
C THR A 3 5.82 23.73 -12.05
N PHE A 4 5.37 22.51 -11.86
CA PHE A 4 6.28 21.38 -11.74
C PHE A 4 6.97 21.16 -13.08
N PRO A 5 8.21 20.62 -13.10
CA PRO A 5 8.75 20.08 -14.32
C PRO A 5 7.70 19.22 -15.00
N ARG A 6 7.60 19.32 -16.32
CA ARG A 6 6.67 18.48 -17.08
C ARG A 6 6.98 17.01 -16.80
N LEU A 7 6.01 16.31 -16.28
CA LEU A 7 6.07 14.86 -16.18
C LEU A 7 5.76 14.25 -17.55
N PRO A 8 6.29 13.05 -17.87
CA PRO A 8 5.95 12.36 -19.08
C PRO A 8 4.44 12.17 -19.22
N ASP A 9 3.88 12.56 -20.35
CA ASP A 9 2.51 12.29 -20.73
C ASP A 9 2.40 10.96 -21.48
N ARG A 10 1.20 10.57 -21.90
CA ARG A 10 1.00 9.44 -22.80
C ARG A 10 1.82 9.65 -24.07
N GLY A 11 2.47 8.60 -24.55
CA GLY A 11 3.40 8.65 -25.67
C GLY A 11 4.85 9.02 -25.30
N ASP A 12 5.06 9.60 -24.11
CA ASP A 12 6.41 9.97 -23.63
C ASP A 12 7.07 8.84 -22.81
N PHE A 13 6.28 7.88 -22.32
CA PHE A 13 6.75 6.81 -21.44
C PHE A 13 7.26 5.62 -22.25
N ALA A 14 8.51 5.67 -22.66
CA ALA A 14 9.12 4.71 -23.58
C ALA A 14 10.01 3.66 -22.91
N PHE A 15 9.95 3.49 -21.58
CA PHE A 15 10.78 2.55 -20.86
C PHE A 15 9.95 1.68 -19.93
N GLN A 16 10.44 0.49 -19.63
CA GLN A 16 9.84 -0.43 -18.68
C GLN A 16 10.30 -0.12 -17.26
N MET A 17 9.44 -0.39 -16.30
CA MET A 17 9.79 -0.38 -14.89
C MET A 17 10.68 -1.59 -14.57
N LEU A 18 11.53 -1.42 -13.56
CA LEU A 18 12.25 -2.53 -12.95
C LEU A 18 11.49 -2.98 -11.71
N VAL A 19 11.14 -4.24 -11.66
CA VAL A 19 10.50 -4.87 -10.49
C VAL A 19 11.25 -6.15 -10.15
N ALA A 20 11.52 -6.36 -8.87
CA ALA A 20 12.27 -7.51 -8.41
C ALA A 20 11.96 -7.81 -6.94
N PRO A 21 12.22 -9.03 -6.46
CA PRO A 21 12.28 -9.29 -5.03
C PRO A 21 13.49 -8.61 -4.39
N TYR A 22 13.40 -8.34 -3.09
CA TYR A 22 14.53 -7.98 -2.26
C TYR A 22 14.43 -8.66 -0.90
N ARG A 23 15.59 -8.87 -0.28
CA ARG A 23 15.63 -9.40 1.09
C ARG A 23 15.36 -8.26 2.06
N THR A 24 14.19 -8.28 2.70
CA THR A 24 13.85 -7.35 3.77
C THR A 24 14.80 -7.51 4.95
N SER A 25 15.22 -6.40 5.53
CA SER A 25 15.99 -6.37 6.78
C SER A 25 15.70 -5.08 7.53
N GLY A 26 15.90 -5.07 8.83
CA GLY A 26 15.76 -3.85 9.61
C GLY A 26 16.72 -2.76 9.14
N ALA A 27 17.91 -3.12 8.72
CA ALA A 27 18.88 -2.18 8.15
C ALA A 27 18.35 -1.51 6.89
N ALA A 28 17.77 -2.27 5.94
CA ALA A 28 17.18 -1.72 4.72
C ALA A 28 15.97 -0.81 5.03
N LEU A 29 15.14 -1.21 6.00
CA LEU A 29 13.98 -0.41 6.44
C LEU A 29 14.40 0.88 7.18
N HIS A 30 15.54 0.87 7.84
CA HIS A 30 16.05 2.02 8.57
C HIS A 30 16.84 2.99 7.67
N ASP A 31 17.29 2.58 6.50
CA ASP A 31 18.12 3.41 5.64
C ASP A 31 17.34 4.63 5.12
N LEU A 32 18.04 5.76 5.06
CA LEU A 32 17.52 7.02 4.51
C LEU A 32 17.80 7.17 3.00
N ARG A 33 18.50 6.20 2.42
CA ARG A 33 18.79 6.16 0.99
C ARG A 33 18.35 4.82 0.40
N GLY A 34 17.64 4.89 -0.70
CA GLY A 34 17.33 3.70 -1.49
C GLY A 34 18.57 3.12 -2.18
N PHE A 35 18.52 1.86 -2.53
CA PHE A 35 19.62 1.12 -3.18
C PHE A 35 20.15 1.81 -4.44
N TYR A 36 19.35 2.64 -5.09
CA TYR A 36 19.69 3.38 -6.30
C TYR A 36 19.98 4.86 -6.05
N GLY A 37 20.15 5.25 -4.80
CA GLY A 37 20.61 6.58 -4.41
C GLY A 37 19.56 7.63 -4.05
N PRO A 38 18.26 7.52 -4.43
CA PRO A 38 17.30 8.54 -4.04
C PRO A 38 17.06 8.53 -2.52
N HIS A 39 16.67 9.70 -2.00
CA HIS A 39 16.39 9.86 -0.57
C HIS A 39 15.03 9.25 -0.21
N LEU A 40 14.94 8.66 0.98
CA LEU A 40 13.68 8.25 1.57
C LEU A 40 12.75 9.45 1.69
N SER A 41 11.60 9.39 1.06
CA SER A 41 10.53 10.39 1.20
C SER A 41 9.70 10.09 2.44
N LYS A 42 9.20 8.87 2.57
CA LYS A 42 8.46 8.43 3.76
C LYS A 42 8.40 6.91 3.88
N THR A 43 8.15 6.45 5.10
CA THR A 43 7.73 5.07 5.43
C THR A 43 6.24 5.07 5.73
N MET A 44 5.52 4.09 5.21
CA MET A 44 4.07 3.97 5.36
C MET A 44 3.71 2.55 5.80
N PRO A 45 3.52 2.29 7.10
CA PRO A 45 2.77 1.13 7.52
C PRO A 45 1.29 1.36 7.26
N PHE A 46 0.63 0.39 6.64
CA PHE A 46 -0.82 0.40 6.44
C PHE A 46 -1.36 -1.02 6.33
N GLY A 47 -2.62 -1.22 6.63
CA GLY A 47 -3.19 -2.55 6.58
C GLY A 47 -4.65 -2.62 6.96
N THR A 48 -5.17 -3.83 6.90
CA THR A 48 -6.53 -4.17 7.30
C THR A 48 -6.52 -5.40 8.16
N VAL A 49 -7.19 -5.30 9.29
CA VAL A 49 -7.47 -6.43 10.18
C VAL A 49 -8.96 -6.60 10.38
N ARG A 50 -9.40 -7.82 10.71
CA ARG A 50 -10.80 -8.15 10.96
C ARG A 50 -10.96 -8.90 12.27
N ASP A 51 -12.07 -8.62 12.97
CA ASP A 51 -12.48 -9.41 14.12
C ASP A 51 -13.35 -10.60 13.69
N ALA A 52 -13.69 -11.46 14.66
CA ALA A 52 -14.51 -12.64 14.42
C ALA A 52 -15.96 -12.31 13.99
N GLU A 53 -16.42 -11.09 14.19
CA GLU A 53 -17.73 -10.62 13.73
C GLU A 53 -17.68 -10.04 12.31
N GLY A 54 -16.49 -10.00 11.70
CA GLY A 54 -16.27 -9.48 10.34
C GLY A 54 -16.19 -7.95 10.26
N HIS A 55 -16.06 -7.26 11.39
CA HIS A 55 -15.76 -5.83 11.32
C HIS A 55 -14.35 -5.62 10.77
N MET A 56 -14.21 -4.64 9.90
CA MET A 56 -12.92 -4.22 9.36
C MET A 56 -12.40 -3.00 10.09
N TYR A 57 -11.09 -3.02 10.28
CA TYR A 57 -10.30 -1.91 10.82
C TYR A 57 -9.15 -1.67 9.87
N THR A 58 -9.12 -0.49 9.25
CA THR A 58 -8.02 -0.10 8.36
C THR A 58 -7.23 1.03 8.98
N MET A 59 -5.93 0.97 8.82
CA MET A 59 -5.02 1.95 9.37
C MET A 59 -3.91 2.29 8.39
N VAL A 60 -3.48 3.54 8.43
CA VAL A 60 -2.25 4.00 7.77
C VAL A 60 -1.57 5.07 8.62
N ARG A 61 -0.26 4.94 8.79
CA ARG A 61 0.57 5.98 9.40
C ARG A 61 1.64 6.43 8.42
N SER A 62 1.76 7.71 8.23
CA SER A 62 2.88 8.29 7.49
C SER A 62 3.98 8.68 8.44
N VAL A 63 5.15 8.11 8.21
CA VAL A 63 6.39 8.43 8.91
C VAL A 63 7.29 9.18 7.95
N ASN A 64 7.38 10.50 8.10
CA ASN A 64 8.24 11.32 7.26
C ASN A 64 9.71 11.00 7.49
N SER A 65 10.50 11.14 6.46
CA SER A 65 11.96 11.08 6.54
C SER A 65 12.57 12.44 6.83
N PRO A 66 13.66 12.51 7.59
CA PRO A 66 14.43 13.75 7.75
C PRO A 66 14.94 14.33 6.45
N THR A 67 15.11 13.50 5.43
CA THR A 67 15.64 13.88 4.11
C THR A 67 14.57 14.04 3.05
N GLY A 68 13.32 13.67 3.36
CA GLY A 68 12.19 13.74 2.44
C GLY A 68 11.43 15.07 2.51
N THR A 69 10.54 15.26 1.56
CA THR A 69 9.58 16.37 1.62
C THR A 69 8.47 15.99 2.61
N PRO A 70 8.22 16.81 3.65
CA PRO A 70 7.21 16.51 4.65
C PRO A 70 5.83 16.31 4.03
N ASN A 71 5.16 15.25 4.43
CA ASN A 71 3.77 14.96 4.12
C ASN A 71 2.92 15.28 5.36
N GLN A 72 1.74 15.84 5.16
CA GLN A 72 0.86 16.17 6.27
C GLN A 72 -0.06 15.03 6.71
N THR A 73 -0.09 13.94 5.96
CA THR A 73 -0.83 12.75 6.36
C THR A 73 -0.19 12.18 7.61
N ARG A 74 -1.00 12.00 8.63
CA ARG A 74 -0.59 11.51 9.94
C ARG A 74 -1.07 10.07 10.11
N PHE A 75 -1.64 9.78 11.26
CA PHE A 75 -2.35 8.53 11.48
C PHE A 75 -3.79 8.66 11.00
N ILE A 76 -4.23 7.72 10.18
CA ILE A 76 -5.61 7.57 9.74
C ILE A 76 -6.08 6.20 10.19
N TYR A 77 -7.22 6.17 10.81
CA TYR A 77 -7.87 4.97 11.28
C TYR A 77 -9.33 4.97 10.85
N GLN A 78 -9.77 3.88 10.28
CA GLN A 78 -11.13 3.71 9.80
C GLN A 78 -11.69 2.37 10.29
N SER A 79 -12.97 2.35 10.55
CA SER A 79 -13.65 1.13 10.96
C SER A 79 -15.06 1.06 10.39
N THR A 80 -15.49 -0.15 10.01
CA THR A 80 -16.88 -0.41 9.66
C THR A 80 -17.82 -0.34 10.87
N ARG A 81 -17.29 -0.21 12.09
CA ARG A 81 -18.10 -0.05 13.29
C ARG A 81 -18.65 1.36 13.48
N VAL A 82 -18.11 2.34 12.77
CA VAL A 82 -18.56 3.75 12.88
C VAL A 82 -19.98 3.92 12.36
N ASP A 83 -20.30 3.35 11.20
CA ASP A 83 -21.64 3.45 10.58
C ASP A 83 -22.29 2.09 10.27
N GLY A 84 -21.54 0.99 10.40
CA GLY A 84 -22.00 -0.36 10.11
C GLY A 84 -22.04 -0.69 8.60
N GLN A 85 -21.74 0.25 7.73
CA GLN A 85 -21.94 0.12 6.27
C GLN A 85 -20.66 0.21 5.45
N THR A 86 -19.77 1.14 5.80
CA THR A 86 -18.52 1.39 5.07
C THR A 86 -17.37 1.65 6.04
N LEU A 87 -16.16 1.70 5.49
CA LEU A 87 -14.98 2.15 6.24
C LEU A 87 -15.04 3.66 6.44
N ARG A 88 -15.32 4.08 7.67
CA ARG A 88 -15.42 5.49 8.06
C ARG A 88 -14.29 5.86 9.02
N MET A 89 -13.77 7.07 8.86
CA MET A 89 -12.76 7.59 9.79
C MET A 89 -13.33 7.73 11.20
N ASP A 90 -12.68 7.12 12.17
CA ASP A 90 -12.94 7.32 13.59
C ASP A 90 -12.13 8.50 14.10
N LYS A 91 -12.66 9.70 13.87
CA LYS A 91 -11.97 10.96 14.23
C LYS A 91 -11.61 11.06 15.72
N PRO A 92 -12.48 10.67 16.68
CA PRO A 92 -12.12 10.67 18.09
C PRO A 92 -10.90 9.80 18.40
N ARG A 93 -10.83 8.57 17.87
CA ARG A 93 -9.68 7.68 18.07
C ARG A 93 -8.42 8.20 17.40
N MET A 94 -8.54 8.71 16.18
CA MET A 94 -7.42 9.36 15.48
C MET A 94 -6.85 10.52 16.29
N ALA A 95 -7.72 11.33 16.91
CA ALA A 95 -7.28 12.47 17.71
C ALA A 95 -6.67 12.07 19.07
N ALA A 96 -6.97 10.88 19.56
CA ALA A 96 -6.44 10.38 20.83
C ALA A 96 -4.98 9.90 20.72
N THR A 97 -4.51 9.50 19.55
CA THR A 97 -3.13 9.04 19.34
C THR A 97 -2.18 10.21 19.06
N ALA A 98 -0.91 10.05 19.41
CA ALA A 98 0.14 11.00 19.07
C ALA A 98 0.27 11.13 17.53
N GLN A 99 0.35 12.35 17.05
CA GLN A 99 0.32 12.67 15.63
C GLN A 99 1.71 12.95 15.03
N THR A 100 2.75 12.40 15.63
CA THR A 100 4.15 12.57 15.22
C THR A 100 4.35 12.26 13.74
N LEU A 101 4.87 13.24 13.00
CA LEU A 101 5.27 13.05 11.60
C LEU A 101 6.75 12.66 11.45
N MET A 102 7.56 13.08 12.41
CA MET A 102 9.02 12.86 12.46
C MET A 102 9.36 12.13 13.75
N PRO A 103 9.20 10.80 13.80
CA PRO A 103 9.41 10.03 15.03
C PRO A 103 10.89 9.85 15.36
N THR A 104 11.15 9.41 16.58
CA THR A 104 12.44 8.82 16.92
C THR A 104 12.66 7.56 16.09
N ARG A 105 13.89 7.36 15.65
CA ARG A 105 14.30 6.21 14.83
C ARG A 105 15.48 5.50 15.49
N ALA A 106 15.43 4.17 15.50
CA ALA A 106 16.51 3.34 15.98
C ALA A 106 16.66 2.08 15.11
N LEU A 107 17.86 1.50 15.11
CA LEU A 107 18.14 0.18 14.55
C LEU A 107 18.77 -0.66 15.65
N GLU A 108 18.12 -1.72 16.07
CA GLU A 108 18.55 -2.62 17.12
C GLU A 108 18.48 -4.06 16.65
N ALA A 109 19.60 -4.78 16.63
CA ALA A 109 19.67 -6.20 16.23
C ALA A 109 18.85 -6.53 14.96
N ASP A 110 19.03 -5.76 13.91
CA ASP A 110 18.31 -5.86 12.62
C ASP A 110 16.79 -5.59 12.71
N THR A 111 16.34 -4.85 13.71
CA THR A 111 14.96 -4.35 13.79
C THR A 111 14.97 -2.83 13.68
N ALA A 112 14.33 -2.31 12.65
CA ALA A 112 14.05 -0.88 12.51
C ALA A 112 12.90 -0.51 13.43
N ARG A 113 13.08 0.55 14.22
CA ARG A 113 12.08 1.06 15.16
C ARG A 113 11.76 2.52 14.90
N TRP A 114 10.49 2.84 14.99
CA TRP A 114 9.97 4.21 15.03
C TRP A 114 9.04 4.37 16.21
N THR A 115 9.19 5.47 16.95
CA THR A 115 8.34 5.78 18.12
C THR A 115 7.92 7.24 18.09
N SER A 116 6.74 7.53 18.62
CA SER A 116 6.33 8.90 18.93
C SER A 116 7.37 9.61 19.80
N LEU A 117 7.33 10.93 19.79
CA LEU A 117 8.21 11.75 20.64
C LEU A 117 7.75 11.72 22.08
N ASP A 118 8.70 11.74 23.01
CA ASP A 118 8.39 11.84 24.44
C ASP A 118 7.67 13.17 24.74
N GLY A 119 6.58 13.07 25.50
CA GLY A 119 5.78 14.24 25.90
C GLY A 119 4.90 14.84 24.79
N GLU A 120 4.83 14.21 23.62
CA GLU A 120 3.89 14.62 22.58
C GLU A 120 2.44 14.40 23.05
N PRO A 121 1.49 15.31 22.72
CA PRO A 121 0.08 15.10 23.01
C PRO A 121 -0.49 13.84 22.33
N GLY A 122 -1.31 13.09 23.08
CA GLY A 122 -1.92 11.85 22.63
C GLY A 122 -1.21 10.60 23.15
N THR A 123 -1.81 9.44 22.92
CA THR A 123 -1.21 8.16 23.35
C THR A 123 -0.02 7.81 22.44
N PRO A 124 1.05 7.26 23.01
CA PRO A 124 2.24 6.87 22.25
C PRO A 124 1.97 5.81 21.18
N TRP A 125 2.81 5.78 20.19
CA TRP A 125 2.82 4.70 19.19
C TRP A 125 4.24 4.18 18.96
N ARG A 126 4.31 2.96 18.49
CA ARG A 126 5.55 2.29 18.13
C ARG A 126 5.36 1.35 16.95
N LEU A 127 6.29 1.37 16.01
CA LEU A 127 6.44 0.40 14.93
C LEU A 127 7.83 -0.22 15.02
N ASP A 128 7.89 -1.53 15.13
CA ASP A 128 9.09 -2.34 14.94
C ASP A 128 8.92 -3.17 13.67
N ALA A 129 9.93 -3.22 12.82
CA ALA A 129 9.90 -4.04 11.62
C ALA A 129 11.29 -4.58 11.28
N SER A 130 11.35 -5.83 10.86
CA SER A 130 12.54 -6.55 10.43
C SER A 130 12.25 -7.42 9.21
N GLY A 131 13.23 -8.19 8.76
CA GLY A 131 13.03 -9.17 7.69
C GLY A 131 12.13 -10.35 8.06
N GLU A 132 11.86 -10.56 9.33
CA GLU A 132 11.09 -11.71 9.82
C GLU A 132 9.80 -11.31 10.53
N HIS A 133 9.84 -10.25 11.33
CA HIS A 133 8.76 -9.88 12.23
C HIS A 133 8.45 -8.40 12.19
N MET A 134 7.20 -8.08 12.55
CA MET A 134 6.78 -6.73 12.86
C MET A 134 5.95 -6.67 14.14
N ARG A 135 5.93 -5.50 14.79
CA ARG A 135 4.94 -5.13 15.78
C ARG A 135 4.55 -3.68 15.59
N TRP A 136 3.24 -3.40 15.55
CA TRP A 136 2.72 -2.04 15.48
C TRP A 136 1.73 -1.82 16.62
N VAL A 137 2.05 -0.85 17.46
CA VAL A 137 1.24 -0.47 18.63
C VAL A 137 0.79 0.97 18.47
N GLU A 138 -0.50 1.21 18.64
CA GLU A 138 -1.11 2.50 18.94
C GLU A 138 -1.75 2.35 20.32
N GLU A 139 -1.12 2.92 21.36
CA GLU A 139 -1.56 2.65 22.75
C GLU A 139 -3.04 3.00 22.96
N GLY A 140 -3.77 2.10 23.62
CA GLY A 140 -5.21 2.24 23.84
C GLY A 140 -6.09 1.94 22.63
N LEU A 141 -5.52 1.71 21.44
CA LEU A 141 -6.25 1.41 20.23
C LEU A 141 -5.95 0.02 19.68
N MET A 142 -4.68 -0.29 19.41
CA MET A 142 -4.30 -1.56 18.81
C MET A 142 -2.89 -2.00 19.21
N ASP A 143 -2.68 -3.32 19.20
CA ASP A 143 -1.37 -3.98 19.30
C ASP A 143 -1.37 -5.17 18.35
N LEU A 144 -0.66 -5.02 17.22
CA LEU A 144 -0.57 -6.00 16.16
C LEU A 144 0.86 -6.53 16.10
N GLN A 145 1.00 -7.83 15.96
CA GLN A 145 2.29 -8.48 15.73
C GLN A 145 2.16 -9.53 14.65
N GLY A 146 3.22 -9.77 13.89
CA GLY A 146 3.14 -10.72 12.80
C GLY A 146 4.48 -11.08 12.19
N ARG A 147 4.38 -11.94 11.17
CA ARG A 147 5.52 -12.47 10.42
C ARG A 147 5.50 -11.98 8.99
N ASN A 148 6.69 -11.76 8.46
CA ASN A 148 6.86 -11.45 7.05
C ASN A 148 6.38 -12.63 6.19
N ILE A 149 5.59 -12.35 5.16
CA ILE A 149 5.03 -13.36 4.26
C ILE A 149 6.10 -13.93 3.33
N GLY A 150 7.12 -13.14 2.97
CA GLY A 150 8.19 -13.60 2.08
C GLY A 150 9.12 -12.45 1.67
N PRO A 151 9.89 -12.63 0.59
CA PRO A 151 10.68 -11.55 0.04
C PRO A 151 9.83 -10.32 -0.24
N GLY A 152 10.37 -9.15 0.09
CA GLY A 152 9.72 -7.89 -0.22
C GLY A 152 9.80 -7.57 -1.71
N MET A 153 8.95 -6.68 -2.16
CA MET A 153 8.97 -6.11 -3.49
C MET A 153 9.81 -4.84 -3.53
N GLN A 154 10.61 -4.72 -4.56
CA GLN A 154 11.21 -3.45 -4.97
C GLN A 154 10.83 -3.12 -6.40
N TRP A 155 10.62 -1.84 -6.68
CA TRP A 155 10.49 -1.36 -8.04
C TRP A 155 11.17 -0.01 -8.22
N LEU A 156 11.65 0.24 -9.43
CA LEU A 156 12.33 1.47 -9.81
C LEU A 156 11.71 2.05 -11.08
N LEU A 157 11.31 3.30 -10.98
CA LEU A 157 11.03 4.16 -12.11
C LEU A 157 12.18 5.16 -12.23
N PRO A 158 13.08 5.01 -13.21
CA PRO A 158 14.23 5.90 -13.34
C PRO A 158 13.82 7.31 -13.76
N GLY A 159 14.55 8.32 -13.33
CA GLY A 159 14.33 9.71 -13.72
C GLY A 159 14.94 10.69 -12.73
N VAL A 160 15.48 11.80 -13.23
CA VAL A 160 16.12 12.82 -12.37
C VAL A 160 15.09 13.63 -11.64
N ASP A 161 13.99 14.00 -12.30
CA ASP A 161 12.98 14.89 -11.74
C ASP A 161 11.79 14.17 -11.11
N TRP A 162 11.54 12.94 -11.50
CA TRP A 162 10.34 12.17 -11.12
C TRP A 162 10.60 10.70 -10.83
N GLY A 163 11.88 10.31 -10.78
CA GLY A 163 12.28 8.95 -10.44
C GLY A 163 11.75 8.55 -9.06
N THR A 164 11.33 7.32 -8.98
CA THR A 164 10.81 6.73 -7.74
C THR A 164 11.41 5.36 -7.56
N PHE A 165 11.99 5.11 -6.40
CA PHE A 165 12.31 3.78 -5.92
C PHE A 165 11.37 3.43 -4.77
N TYR A 166 10.92 2.21 -4.73
CA TYR A 166 9.89 1.81 -3.78
C TYR A 166 10.17 0.43 -3.21
N LEU A 167 9.96 0.29 -1.94
CA LEU A 167 10.00 -0.99 -1.23
C LEU A 167 8.65 -1.27 -0.61
N SER A 168 8.22 -2.52 -0.65
CA SER A 168 7.02 -3.00 0.04
C SER A 168 7.24 -4.40 0.58
N GLN A 169 6.87 -4.63 1.82
CA GLN A 169 6.82 -5.94 2.45
C GLN A 169 5.50 -6.14 3.17
N LEU A 170 5.02 -7.37 3.16
CA LEU A 170 3.75 -7.76 3.73
C LEU A 170 3.97 -8.64 4.96
N TYR A 171 3.20 -8.39 6.01
CA TYR A 171 3.24 -9.15 7.26
C TYR A 171 1.84 -9.70 7.55
N ASP A 172 1.77 -11.00 7.77
CA ASP A 172 0.60 -11.67 8.33
C ASP A 172 0.56 -11.40 9.83
N VAL A 173 -0.48 -10.70 10.30
CA VAL A 173 -0.56 -10.17 11.65
C VAL A 173 -1.79 -10.66 12.40
N ALA A 174 -1.60 -10.79 13.72
CA ALA A 174 -2.69 -10.98 14.67
C ALA A 174 -2.45 -10.09 15.90
N GLY A 175 -3.48 -9.88 16.67
CA GLY A 175 -3.38 -9.07 17.88
C GLY A 175 -4.73 -8.57 18.36
N THR A 176 -4.76 -7.33 18.83
CA THR A 176 -6.00 -6.69 19.29
C THR A 176 -6.21 -5.34 18.60
N CYS A 177 -7.46 -5.03 18.30
CA CYS A 177 -7.89 -3.71 17.87
C CYS A 177 -9.20 -3.36 18.58
N GLU A 178 -9.28 -2.18 19.17
CA GLU A 178 -10.41 -1.78 20.04
C GLU A 178 -10.75 -2.81 21.14
N GLY A 179 -9.72 -3.47 21.69
CA GLY A 179 -9.89 -4.53 22.71
C GLY A 179 -10.42 -5.87 22.18
N ARG A 180 -10.57 -6.03 20.85
CA ARG A 180 -11.07 -7.24 20.20
C ARG A 180 -9.90 -8.00 19.55
N PRO A 181 -9.90 -9.34 19.65
CA PRO A 181 -8.96 -10.14 18.86
C PRO A 181 -9.17 -9.92 17.38
N VAL A 182 -8.09 -9.69 16.63
CA VAL A 182 -8.12 -9.46 15.20
C VAL A 182 -6.98 -10.21 14.51
N LYS A 183 -7.15 -10.46 13.22
CA LYS A 183 -6.11 -10.92 12.30
C LYS A 183 -6.26 -10.24 10.94
N GLY A 184 -5.18 -10.18 10.20
CA GLY A 184 -5.13 -9.57 8.88
C GLY A 184 -3.73 -9.34 8.39
N ILE A 185 -3.54 -8.35 7.54
CA ILE A 185 -2.27 -8.07 6.88
C ILE A 185 -1.89 -6.61 7.08
N VAL A 186 -0.60 -6.38 7.31
CA VAL A 186 0.01 -5.05 7.30
C VAL A 186 1.11 -5.00 6.24
N ALA A 187 1.06 -4.01 5.39
CA ALA A 187 2.15 -3.62 4.52
C ALA A 187 3.02 -2.57 5.21
N VAL A 188 4.33 -2.68 5.06
CA VAL A 188 5.27 -1.60 5.40
C VAL A 188 5.93 -1.16 4.11
N GLU A 189 5.60 0.03 3.65
CA GLU A 189 6.08 0.55 2.38
C GLU A 189 7.01 1.74 2.59
N GLN A 190 8.00 1.84 1.71
CA GLN A 190 8.94 2.96 1.69
C GLN A 190 9.04 3.53 0.28
N SER A 191 8.83 4.83 0.19
CA SER A 191 9.00 5.56 -1.05
C SER A 191 10.26 6.41 -1.01
N TYR A 192 11.11 6.24 -2.01
CA TYR A 192 12.32 7.01 -2.23
C TYR A 192 12.14 7.78 -3.53
N MET A 193 12.33 9.08 -3.50
CA MET A 193 11.95 9.93 -4.61
C MET A 193 13.09 10.87 -5.01
N ALA A 194 13.00 11.39 -6.22
CA ALA A 194 13.82 12.49 -6.66
C ALA A 194 13.68 13.69 -5.71
N GLU A 195 14.69 14.52 -5.63
CA GLU A 195 14.72 15.69 -4.74
C GLU A 195 13.45 16.54 -4.89
N GLY A 196 12.84 16.85 -3.75
CA GLY A 196 11.57 17.59 -3.67
C GLY A 196 10.35 16.76 -4.08
N GLY A 197 10.50 15.46 -4.30
CA GLY A 197 9.39 14.54 -4.58
C GLY A 197 8.58 14.23 -3.33
N GLN A 198 7.30 13.97 -3.53
CA GLN A 198 6.36 13.59 -2.47
C GLN A 198 5.28 12.69 -3.06
N VAL A 199 5.12 11.52 -2.47
CA VAL A 199 4.08 10.56 -2.89
C VAL A 199 2.70 11.21 -2.83
N HIS A 200 1.89 10.98 -3.86
CA HIS A 200 0.55 11.54 -4.07
C HIS A 200 0.49 13.08 -4.25
N ALA A 201 1.63 13.77 -4.25
CA ALA A 201 1.63 15.23 -4.30
C ALA A 201 2.59 15.83 -5.33
N LYS A 202 3.90 15.68 -5.16
CA LYS A 202 4.89 16.38 -5.96
C LYS A 202 5.81 15.43 -6.68
N LYS A 203 6.01 15.66 -7.99
CA LYS A 203 6.88 14.80 -8.81
C LYS A 203 6.52 13.32 -8.74
N CYS A 204 5.26 13.00 -8.50
CA CYS A 204 4.77 11.63 -8.41
C CYS A 204 4.19 11.21 -9.76
N LEU A 205 4.96 10.46 -10.53
CA LEU A 205 4.56 10.01 -11.86
C LEU A 205 3.28 9.18 -11.82
N ILE A 206 3.13 8.35 -10.79
CA ILE A 206 2.01 7.41 -10.68
C ILE A 206 0.67 8.13 -10.64
N VAL A 207 0.53 9.21 -9.86
CA VAL A 207 -0.77 9.87 -9.66
C VAL A 207 -0.94 11.21 -10.35
N ASN A 208 0.13 11.90 -10.73
CA ASN A 208 0.02 13.30 -11.17
C ASN A 208 0.09 13.52 -12.68
N ASN A 209 0.38 12.52 -13.46
CA ASN A 209 0.54 12.65 -14.91
C ASN A 209 -0.41 11.81 -15.75
N LYS A 210 -1.49 11.31 -15.16
CA LYS A 210 -2.52 10.50 -15.85
C LYS A 210 -2.02 9.15 -16.38
N LYS A 211 -1.02 8.57 -15.76
CA LYS A 211 -0.50 7.24 -16.11
C LYS A 211 -1.08 6.12 -15.26
N HIS A 212 -1.28 6.37 -13.98
CA HIS A 212 -1.79 5.39 -13.04
C HIS A 212 -3.27 5.09 -13.23
N VAL A 213 -3.64 3.84 -13.12
CA VAL A 213 -5.02 3.38 -13.12
C VAL A 213 -5.37 2.65 -11.83
N ILE A 214 -4.61 1.65 -11.48
CA ILE A 214 -4.75 0.94 -10.21
C ILE A 214 -3.40 0.69 -9.56
N TRP A 215 -3.40 0.72 -8.24
CA TRP A 215 -2.37 0.17 -7.36
C TRP A 215 -3.06 -0.70 -6.33
N CYS A 216 -2.53 -1.89 -6.10
CA CYS A 216 -3.02 -2.80 -5.07
C CYS A 216 -1.87 -3.56 -4.43
N ALA A 217 -1.67 -3.39 -3.13
CA ALA A 217 -0.95 -4.34 -2.31
C ALA A 217 -1.98 -5.33 -1.74
N PHE A 218 -1.68 -6.63 -1.78
CA PHE A 218 -2.64 -7.64 -1.34
C PHE A 218 -1.98 -8.87 -0.73
N ALA A 219 -2.72 -9.56 0.14
CA ALA A 219 -2.46 -10.93 0.53
C ALA A 219 -3.76 -11.61 0.91
N THR A 220 -3.86 -12.89 0.56
CA THR A 220 -4.92 -13.79 0.99
C THR A 220 -4.27 -15.01 1.63
N VAL A 221 -4.56 -15.22 2.90
CA VAL A 221 -4.18 -16.42 3.64
C VAL A 221 -5.36 -17.39 3.59
N TYR A 222 -5.11 -18.61 3.18
CA TYR A 222 -6.15 -19.63 3.07
C TYR A 222 -6.16 -20.56 4.27
N THR A 223 -7.29 -21.24 4.49
CA THR A 223 -7.47 -22.15 5.63
C THR A 223 -6.54 -23.37 5.61
N ASP A 224 -5.96 -23.71 4.47
CA ASP A 224 -4.94 -24.75 4.29
C ASP A 224 -3.52 -24.25 4.60
N GLY A 225 -3.36 -22.97 4.96
CA GLY A 225 -2.08 -22.34 5.25
C GLY A 225 -1.33 -21.82 4.02
N SER A 226 -1.85 -22.02 2.82
CA SER A 226 -1.27 -21.42 1.62
C SER A 226 -1.54 -19.90 1.57
N ILE A 227 -0.70 -19.17 0.86
CA ILE A 227 -0.79 -17.70 0.73
C ILE A 227 -0.62 -17.29 -0.73
N ASP A 228 -1.50 -16.43 -1.18
CA ASP A 228 -1.29 -15.61 -2.37
C ASP A 228 -1.10 -14.16 -1.95
N ALA A 229 0.05 -13.58 -2.24
CA ALA A 229 0.34 -12.21 -1.88
C ALA A 229 1.10 -11.48 -2.99
N GLY A 230 1.09 -10.15 -2.94
CA GLY A 230 1.84 -9.37 -3.92
C GLY A 230 1.38 -7.94 -4.08
N THR A 231 1.76 -7.38 -5.23
CA THR A 231 1.39 -6.03 -5.64
C THR A 231 1.09 -6.03 -7.13
N PHE A 232 -0.01 -5.38 -7.49
CA PHE A 232 -0.33 -5.04 -8.87
C PHE A 232 -0.29 -3.52 -9.05
N LEU A 233 0.44 -3.07 -10.04
CA LEU A 233 0.35 -1.73 -10.59
C LEU A 233 -0.05 -1.87 -12.06
N VAL A 234 -1.10 -1.20 -12.46
CA VAL A 234 -1.46 -1.10 -13.87
C VAL A 234 -1.77 0.36 -14.21
N GLY A 235 -1.16 0.80 -15.27
CA GLY A 235 -1.35 2.14 -15.80
C GLY A 235 -1.35 2.12 -17.31
N HIS A 236 -1.21 3.30 -17.91
CA HIS A 236 -1.12 3.46 -19.34
C HIS A 236 0.29 3.19 -19.84
N GLU A 237 0.39 2.76 -21.10
CA GLU A 237 1.65 2.48 -21.78
C GLU A 237 2.46 1.40 -21.02
N ASN A 238 3.74 1.64 -20.76
CA ASN A 238 4.62 0.69 -20.10
C ASN A 238 4.60 0.81 -18.57
N LEU A 239 3.66 1.57 -17.98
CA LEU A 239 3.55 1.67 -16.54
C LEU A 239 2.72 0.51 -16.01
N GLY A 240 3.38 -0.55 -15.59
CA GLY A 240 2.69 -1.69 -14.99
C GLY A 240 3.62 -2.82 -14.61
N PHE A 241 3.23 -3.56 -13.60
CA PHE A 241 3.87 -4.80 -13.19
C PHE A 241 2.95 -5.65 -12.31
N ALA A 242 3.28 -6.93 -12.21
CA ALA A 242 2.86 -7.81 -11.15
C ALA A 242 4.08 -8.30 -10.36
N PHE A 243 3.98 -8.27 -9.05
CA PHE A 243 4.85 -8.94 -8.11
C PHE A 243 4.01 -9.92 -7.31
N LEU A 244 4.34 -11.20 -7.35
CA LEU A 244 3.59 -12.26 -6.68
C LEU A 244 4.54 -13.07 -5.80
N VAL A 245 4.08 -13.41 -4.60
CA VAL A 245 4.83 -14.21 -3.63
C VAL A 245 3.87 -15.17 -2.91
N ASN A 246 4.35 -16.36 -2.56
CA ASN A 246 3.59 -17.35 -1.80
C ASN A 246 4.22 -17.67 -0.44
N GLU A 247 3.61 -18.56 0.33
CA GLU A 247 4.06 -19.00 1.66
C GLU A 247 5.44 -19.67 1.67
N LYS A 248 5.92 -20.15 0.52
CA LYS A 248 7.27 -20.74 0.36
C LYS A 248 8.33 -19.70 0.04
N GLY A 249 7.95 -18.44 -0.14
CA GLY A 249 8.82 -17.39 -0.60
C GLY A 249 9.18 -17.48 -2.09
N GLU A 250 8.44 -18.26 -2.87
CA GLU A 250 8.58 -18.30 -4.32
C GLU A 250 8.02 -17.01 -4.91
N VAL A 251 8.83 -16.34 -5.73
CA VAL A 251 8.49 -15.04 -6.31
C VAL A 251 8.38 -15.14 -7.82
N ARG A 252 7.37 -14.47 -8.35
CA ARG A 252 7.23 -14.19 -9.78
C ARG A 252 7.04 -12.69 -9.98
N THR A 253 7.78 -12.13 -10.92
CA THR A 253 7.67 -10.72 -11.34
C THR A 253 7.52 -10.63 -12.84
N THR A 254 6.65 -9.75 -13.30
CA THR A 254 6.49 -9.47 -14.72
C THR A 254 6.03 -8.04 -14.92
N THR A 255 6.38 -7.46 -16.08
CA THR A 255 5.81 -6.20 -16.58
C THR A 255 4.75 -6.43 -17.65
N ASP A 256 4.50 -7.68 -18.02
CA ASP A 256 3.41 -8.06 -18.93
C ASP A 256 2.12 -8.25 -18.12
N VAL A 257 1.37 -7.16 -18.00
CA VAL A 257 0.13 -7.08 -17.25
C VAL A 257 -0.93 -6.30 -18.03
N GLU A 258 -2.13 -6.83 -18.02
CA GLU A 258 -3.28 -6.21 -18.65
C GLU A 258 -4.44 -6.18 -17.67
N ALA A 259 -5.16 -5.06 -17.56
CA ALA A 259 -6.28 -4.94 -16.65
C ALA A 259 -7.51 -4.33 -17.33
N LEU A 260 -8.65 -4.96 -17.11
CA LEU A 260 -9.95 -4.43 -17.39
C LEU A 260 -10.60 -3.98 -16.08
N VAL A 261 -10.77 -2.68 -15.92
CA VAL A 261 -11.33 -2.05 -14.72
C VAL A 261 -12.75 -1.60 -15.00
N SER A 262 -13.70 -2.05 -14.21
CA SER A 262 -15.09 -1.64 -14.31
C SER A 262 -15.55 -0.83 -13.09
N ARG A 263 -16.41 0.13 -13.33
CA ARG A 263 -17.09 0.98 -12.35
C ARG A 263 -18.53 1.19 -12.75
N ASP A 264 -19.38 1.52 -11.81
CA ASP A 264 -20.70 2.02 -12.10
C ASP A 264 -20.63 3.51 -12.53
N ASP A 265 -21.57 3.96 -13.34
CA ASP A 265 -21.58 5.33 -13.84
C ASP A 265 -21.57 6.35 -12.71
N GLY A 266 -20.59 7.25 -12.74
CA GLY A 266 -20.43 8.28 -11.72
C GLY A 266 -19.80 7.80 -10.40
N ASP A 267 -19.64 6.49 -10.18
CA ASP A 267 -19.02 5.95 -8.98
C ASP A 267 -17.48 5.96 -9.13
N PRO A 268 -16.74 6.57 -8.21
CA PRO A 268 -15.27 6.56 -8.26
C PRO A 268 -14.66 5.20 -7.85
N PHE A 269 -15.41 4.38 -7.11
CA PHE A 269 -14.91 3.11 -6.61
C PHE A 269 -14.92 2.02 -7.68
N ILE A 270 -13.97 1.11 -7.58
CA ILE A 270 -13.87 -0.03 -8.48
C ILE A 270 -14.98 -1.02 -8.16
N LYS A 271 -15.70 -1.46 -9.17
CA LYS A 271 -16.68 -2.53 -9.09
C LYS A 271 -16.04 -3.90 -9.27
N HIS A 272 -15.12 -4.00 -10.19
CA HIS A 272 -14.38 -5.22 -10.49
C HIS A 272 -13.12 -4.90 -11.30
N VAL A 273 -12.09 -5.69 -11.12
CA VAL A 273 -10.92 -5.72 -12.01
C VAL A 273 -10.70 -7.15 -12.44
N LYS A 274 -10.54 -7.36 -13.74
CA LYS A 274 -9.94 -8.56 -14.30
C LYS A 274 -8.54 -8.21 -14.76
N LEU A 275 -7.55 -8.94 -14.27
CA LEU A 275 -6.16 -8.71 -14.56
C LEU A 275 -5.55 -9.98 -15.15
N THR A 276 -4.85 -9.84 -16.28
CA THR A 276 -4.10 -10.91 -16.90
C THR A 276 -2.63 -10.63 -16.71
N VAL A 277 -1.87 -11.63 -16.27
CA VAL A 277 -0.41 -11.57 -16.16
C VAL A 277 0.22 -12.48 -17.21
N GLU A 278 1.51 -12.31 -17.43
CA GLU A 278 2.32 -13.11 -18.35
C GLU A 278 1.94 -14.60 -18.31
N GLY A 279 1.77 -15.20 -19.48
CA GLY A 279 1.34 -16.59 -19.60
C GLY A 279 -0.17 -16.81 -19.57
N GLY A 280 -0.96 -15.73 -19.48
CA GLY A 280 -2.43 -15.80 -19.55
C GLY A 280 -3.10 -16.18 -18.22
N GLU A 281 -2.38 -16.16 -17.10
CA GLU A 281 -3.00 -16.36 -15.79
C GLU A 281 -3.89 -15.17 -15.43
N GLU A 282 -5.12 -15.45 -15.04
CA GLU A 282 -6.13 -14.43 -14.76
C GLU A 282 -6.36 -14.28 -13.25
N TRP A 283 -6.40 -13.02 -12.83
CA TRP A 283 -6.75 -12.59 -11.47
C TRP A 283 -7.96 -11.68 -11.48
N GLU A 284 -8.69 -11.68 -10.39
CA GLU A 284 -9.81 -10.77 -10.21
C GLU A 284 -9.75 -10.07 -8.85
N PHE A 285 -10.13 -8.80 -8.85
CA PHE A 285 -10.36 -8.04 -7.63
C PHE A 285 -11.85 -8.07 -7.28
N LEU A 286 -12.15 -8.55 -6.09
CA LEU A 286 -13.47 -8.60 -5.51
C LEU A 286 -13.56 -7.56 -4.38
N PRO A 287 -14.20 -6.41 -4.60
CA PRO A 287 -14.40 -5.42 -3.55
C PRO A 287 -15.15 -6.01 -2.35
N ASP A 288 -14.68 -5.71 -1.15
CA ASP A 288 -15.49 -5.98 0.04
C ASP A 288 -16.73 -5.07 0.02
N PRO A 289 -17.93 -5.59 0.24
CA PRO A 289 -19.17 -4.80 0.25
C PRO A 289 -19.14 -3.58 1.17
N LYS A 290 -18.35 -3.67 2.27
CA LYS A 290 -18.16 -2.59 3.23
C LYS A 290 -16.80 -1.90 3.09
N GLY A 291 -16.01 -2.25 2.07
CA GLY A 291 -14.62 -1.86 1.93
C GLY A 291 -14.36 -0.45 1.41
N ARG A 292 -15.37 0.32 1.05
CA ARG A 292 -15.21 1.68 0.52
C ARG A 292 -14.73 2.65 1.58
N MET A 293 -13.61 3.33 1.33
CA MET A 293 -13.00 4.32 2.21
C MET A 293 -13.49 5.73 1.81
N VAL A 294 -14.77 6.00 2.06
CA VAL A 294 -15.42 7.19 1.52
C VAL A 294 -14.84 8.52 2.04
N ASP A 295 -14.28 8.52 3.24
CA ASP A 295 -13.69 9.72 3.84
C ASP A 295 -12.28 10.03 3.29
N PHE A 296 -11.65 9.10 2.57
CA PHE A 296 -10.38 9.35 1.87
C PHE A 296 -10.59 10.17 0.60
N LEU A 297 -11.72 9.98 -0.06
CA LEU A 297 -11.97 10.55 -1.37
C LEU A 297 -12.01 12.07 -1.34
N GLY A 298 -11.13 12.69 -2.11
CA GLY A 298 -11.06 14.14 -2.25
C GLY A 298 -10.41 14.89 -1.08
N GLY A 299 -10.07 14.21 0.03
CA GLY A 299 -9.49 14.83 1.21
C GLY A 299 -7.99 14.57 1.38
N HIS A 300 -7.58 13.31 1.37
CA HIS A 300 -6.21 12.91 1.71
C HIS A 300 -5.39 12.49 0.49
N VAL A 301 -6.01 11.79 -0.44
CA VAL A 301 -5.41 11.31 -1.68
C VAL A 301 -6.34 11.58 -2.86
N PRO A 302 -5.81 11.74 -4.07
CA PRO A 302 -6.62 12.05 -5.25
C PRO A 302 -7.39 10.84 -5.82
N THR A 303 -7.18 9.67 -5.25
CA THR A 303 -7.67 8.37 -5.72
C THR A 303 -8.78 7.83 -4.83
N ALA A 304 -9.67 7.02 -5.39
CA ALA A 304 -10.62 6.26 -4.59
C ALA A 304 -9.89 5.07 -3.95
N GLN A 305 -10.05 4.92 -2.66
CA GLN A 305 -9.43 3.85 -1.88
C GLN A 305 -10.50 2.88 -1.40
N GLN A 306 -10.22 1.59 -1.50
CA GLN A 306 -11.14 0.55 -1.05
C GLN A 306 -10.45 -0.74 -0.67
N GLU A 307 -11.07 -1.49 0.20
CA GLU A 307 -10.66 -2.82 0.61
C GLU A 307 -11.38 -3.88 -0.20
N GLY A 308 -10.72 -5.02 -0.41
CA GLY A 308 -11.29 -6.14 -1.12
C GLY A 308 -10.39 -7.37 -1.02
N ARG A 309 -10.49 -8.24 -2.02
CA ARG A 309 -9.64 -9.43 -2.14
C ARG A 309 -9.23 -9.66 -3.58
N TRP A 310 -7.96 -9.96 -3.79
CA TRP A 310 -7.46 -10.54 -5.03
C TRP A 310 -7.45 -12.06 -4.94
N GLN A 311 -7.87 -12.69 -5.99
CA GLN A 311 -7.79 -14.15 -6.16
C GLN A 311 -7.56 -14.50 -7.63
N ARG A 312 -7.07 -15.71 -7.88
CA ARG A 312 -7.07 -16.26 -9.23
C ARG A 312 -8.48 -16.53 -9.70
N VAL A 313 -8.74 -16.32 -10.98
CA VAL A 313 -10.02 -16.72 -11.56
C VAL A 313 -10.19 -18.24 -11.43
N GLY A 314 -11.33 -18.65 -10.86
CA GLY A 314 -11.59 -20.07 -10.59
C GLY A 314 -10.99 -20.58 -9.26
N GLU A 315 -10.56 -19.70 -8.37
CA GLU A 315 -10.05 -20.08 -7.05
C GLU A 315 -11.12 -20.84 -6.23
N THR A 316 -10.70 -21.95 -5.63
CA THR A 316 -11.58 -22.81 -4.83
C THR A 316 -11.17 -22.95 -3.37
N ARG A 317 -9.97 -22.48 -3.00
CA ARG A 317 -9.51 -22.47 -1.61
C ARG A 317 -10.37 -21.52 -0.77
N THR A 318 -10.60 -21.89 0.47
CA THR A 318 -11.35 -21.04 1.41
C THR A 318 -10.42 -20.02 2.05
N PRO A 319 -10.64 -18.70 1.88
CA PRO A 319 -9.85 -17.68 2.56
C PRO A 319 -10.13 -17.70 4.06
N ASP A 320 -9.06 -17.59 4.86
CA ASP A 320 -9.15 -17.38 6.31
C ASP A 320 -9.17 -15.89 6.64
N HIS A 321 -8.20 -15.16 6.11
CA HIS A 321 -8.18 -13.70 6.19
C HIS A 321 -7.44 -13.11 4.98
N TRP A 322 -7.69 -11.82 4.72
CA TRP A 322 -7.16 -11.17 3.53
C TRP A 322 -7.02 -9.66 3.70
N PHE A 323 -6.31 -9.09 2.78
CA PHE A 323 -6.10 -7.68 2.60
C PHE A 323 -5.92 -7.40 1.11
N ALA A 324 -6.59 -6.39 0.61
CA ALA A 324 -6.30 -5.88 -0.71
C ALA A 324 -6.65 -4.39 -0.75
N TRP A 325 -5.71 -3.58 -0.30
CA TRP A 325 -5.87 -2.13 -0.36
C TRP A 325 -5.73 -1.67 -1.81
N GLY A 326 -6.87 -1.41 -2.42
CA GLY A 326 -6.98 -0.98 -3.79
C GLY A 326 -7.05 0.53 -3.90
N GLU A 327 -6.19 1.09 -4.73
CA GLU A 327 -6.18 2.49 -5.12
C GLU A 327 -6.53 2.63 -6.59
N GLY A 328 -7.63 3.31 -6.89
CA GLY A 328 -8.08 3.53 -8.26
C GLY A 328 -8.18 4.99 -8.61
N ASP A 329 -7.50 5.43 -9.69
CA ASP A 329 -7.55 6.81 -10.17
C ASP A 329 -8.37 6.95 -11.44
N ARG A 330 -9.67 7.23 -11.29
CA ARG A 330 -10.60 7.39 -12.41
C ARG A 330 -10.25 8.56 -13.36
N ARG A 331 -9.40 9.50 -12.92
CA ARG A 331 -8.97 10.62 -13.76
C ARG A 331 -8.03 10.17 -14.88
N ASN A 332 -7.34 9.04 -14.68
CA ASN A 332 -6.27 8.55 -15.54
C ASN A 332 -6.70 7.44 -16.48
N GLY A 333 -7.92 6.99 -16.37
CA GLY A 333 -8.44 5.91 -17.16
C GLY A 333 -9.24 4.96 -16.30
N THR A 334 -10.08 4.19 -16.93
CA THR A 334 -11.15 3.59 -16.19
C THR A 334 -11.50 2.18 -16.61
N ALA A 335 -11.48 1.87 -17.88
CA ALA A 335 -12.08 0.65 -18.37
C ALA A 335 -11.03 -0.38 -18.73
N ARG A 336 -10.00 0.01 -19.47
CA ARG A 336 -8.99 -0.91 -19.99
C ARG A 336 -7.64 -0.25 -20.04
N ASN A 337 -6.64 -0.98 -19.62
CA ASN A 337 -5.26 -0.59 -19.70
C ASN A 337 -4.42 -1.79 -20.09
N VAL A 338 -3.76 -1.68 -21.20
CA VAL A 338 -2.90 -2.71 -21.76
C VAL A 338 -1.57 -2.05 -22.07
N LEU A 339 -0.47 -2.71 -21.71
CA LEU A 339 0.86 -2.20 -22.03
C LEU A 339 1.01 -1.96 -23.52
N GLY A 340 1.34 -0.71 -23.89
CA GLY A 340 1.60 -0.30 -25.27
C GLY A 340 0.38 -0.25 -26.18
N THR A 341 -0.84 -0.46 -25.67
CA THR A 341 -2.07 -0.34 -26.45
C THR A 341 -3.10 0.51 -25.73
N GLU A 342 -3.91 1.23 -26.48
CA GLU A 342 -5.11 1.89 -25.98
C GLU A 342 -6.35 1.10 -26.39
N ALA A 343 -7.35 1.11 -25.53
CA ALA A 343 -8.66 0.57 -25.87
C ALA A 343 -9.48 1.61 -26.63
#